data_6e3844ae81e063129d8ce78e2f81bb9e
#
_entry.id   6e3844ae81e063129d8ce78e2f81bb9e
#
_cell.length_a   1.000
_cell.length_b   1.000
_cell.length_c   1.000
_cell.angle_alpha   90.00
_cell.angle_beta   90.00
_cell.angle_gamma   90.00
#
_symmetry.space_group_name_H-M   'P 1'
#
loop_
_entity.id
_entity.type
_entity.pdbx_description
1 polymer ?
#
loop_
_entity_poly.entity_id
_entity_poly.type
_entity_poly.pdbx_seq_one_letter_code
_entity_poly.pdbx_strand_id
1 'polypeptide(L)'
;MKFIHTADIHLDSPLTGLSTYADAPVEMLRTATRDAFTNLITEAIEQPVDFMVIAGDLYDGTWKDHNTGIYFCKEMGRLKKVGIPVYVLFGNHDAESEMTKKLQLPDNVFTFDTRKPCTFRLEDLKVALHGRSFKEKETLENLASGYPAPVPGMLNIGVLHTALEGNSAHATYAPCSLDELHAKGYHYWALGHVHEYQIWEGASTVVFPGNLQGRHIRETGPRGAVIVTADEEGIQDIKRLFVDVLRWASLEVDASECKTLSEVVAVIGKALDGLVKNSSSAIPIAVRVIITGKTAAHGDLFGLESQLRAEVLALSVAMGAERLWIEKVKVATSAVDEGETVRARADALSDLQDLLQAAESDPEFLKNLQDELLGFINKAPLELQTSVPYFKAIRSGDLVELVREVRPGLLSHLAKVE
;
A
#
# COMPACT_ATOMS: atom_id res chain seq x y z
N MET A 1 -1.71 25.56 20.71
CA MET A 1 -0.50 24.92 20.16
C MET A 1 -0.81 24.07 18.95
N LYS A 2 0.19 23.79 18.13
CA LYS A 2 0.07 22.90 16.96
C LYS A 2 1.22 21.89 16.94
N PHE A 3 0.95 20.69 16.55
CA PHE A 3 2.00 19.69 16.33
C PHE A 3 1.69 18.79 15.11
N ILE A 4 2.76 18.22 14.55
CA ILE A 4 2.64 17.19 13.51
C ILE A 4 2.77 15.82 14.16
N HIS A 5 1.84 14.93 13.82
CA HIS A 5 1.94 13.50 14.09
C HIS A 5 2.11 12.75 12.78
N THR A 6 3.20 12.02 12.66
CA THR A 6 3.55 11.15 11.53
C THR A 6 4.03 9.79 12.02
N ALA A 7 3.96 8.77 11.18
CA ALA A 7 4.44 7.42 11.43
C ALA A 7 4.76 6.71 10.10
N ASP A 8 5.30 5.51 10.16
CA ASP A 8 5.46 4.59 9.04
C ASP A 8 6.10 5.28 7.82
N ILE A 9 7.22 5.99 8.08
CA ILE A 9 7.93 6.78 7.06
C ILE A 9 8.69 5.85 6.11
N HIS A 10 9.28 4.78 6.64
CA HIS A 10 10.04 3.77 5.89
C HIS A 10 11.03 4.39 4.90
N LEU A 11 11.90 5.26 5.39
CA LEU A 11 12.88 5.95 4.57
C LEU A 11 13.69 4.97 3.72
N ASP A 12 13.79 5.26 2.43
CA ASP A 12 14.47 4.46 1.40
C ASP A 12 13.89 3.07 1.16
N SER A 13 12.71 2.77 1.69
CA SER A 13 11.99 1.56 1.30
C SER A 13 11.66 1.60 -0.19
N PRO A 14 12.01 0.57 -0.97
CA PRO A 14 11.76 0.58 -2.40
C PRO A 14 10.25 0.50 -2.69
N LEU A 15 9.78 1.31 -3.63
CA LEU A 15 8.44 1.16 -4.17
C LEU A 15 8.40 -0.06 -5.10
N THR A 16 7.43 -0.94 -4.89
CA THR A 16 7.32 -2.21 -5.62
C THR A 16 6.20 -2.19 -6.65
N GLY A 17 6.39 -2.88 -7.77
CA GLY A 17 5.38 -3.07 -8.82
C GLY A 17 5.60 -2.26 -10.10
N LEU A 18 6.32 -1.14 -10.06
CA LEU A 18 6.59 -0.31 -11.25
C LEU A 18 7.96 -0.57 -11.89
N SER A 19 8.90 -1.16 -11.18
CA SER A 19 10.29 -1.33 -11.63
C SER A 19 10.49 -2.29 -12.82
N THR A 20 9.44 -3.00 -13.24
CA THR A 20 9.49 -3.98 -14.33
C THR A 20 9.29 -3.39 -15.72
N TYR A 21 9.10 -2.08 -15.84
CA TYR A 21 8.84 -1.41 -17.12
C TYR A 21 10.05 -0.58 -17.57
N ALA A 22 10.38 -0.64 -18.86
CA ALA A 22 11.50 0.11 -19.44
C ALA A 22 11.35 1.64 -19.25
N ASP A 23 10.14 2.15 -19.17
CA ASP A 23 9.81 3.58 -19.04
C ASP A 23 9.35 3.95 -17.61
N ALA A 24 9.60 3.08 -16.62
CA ALA A 24 9.27 3.40 -15.23
C ALA A 24 10.11 4.61 -14.77
N PRO A 25 9.52 5.53 -13.98
CA PRO A 25 10.23 6.69 -13.45
C PRO A 25 11.17 6.27 -12.29
N VAL A 26 12.21 5.52 -12.62
CA VAL A 26 13.10 4.81 -11.66
C VAL A 26 13.64 5.77 -10.60
N GLU A 27 14.06 6.98 -11.00
CA GLU A 27 14.58 7.98 -10.06
C GLU A 27 13.51 8.41 -9.05
N MET A 28 12.30 8.73 -9.51
CA MET A 28 11.20 9.12 -8.63
C MET A 28 10.80 7.98 -7.68
N LEU A 29 10.73 6.74 -8.18
CA LEU A 29 10.42 5.58 -7.36
C LEU A 29 11.46 5.34 -6.26
N ARG A 30 12.71 5.68 -6.57
CA ARG A 30 13.83 5.51 -5.65
C ARG A 30 13.88 6.58 -4.57
N THR A 31 13.43 7.81 -4.87
CA THR A 31 13.49 8.93 -3.93
C THR A 31 12.15 9.24 -3.25
N ALA A 32 11.06 8.62 -3.67
CA ALA A 32 9.70 8.98 -3.27
C ALA A 32 9.49 9.12 -1.76
N THR A 33 10.02 8.19 -0.95
CA THR A 33 9.89 8.27 0.51
C THR A 33 10.69 9.44 1.10
N ARG A 34 11.86 9.76 0.52
CA ARG A 34 12.65 10.94 0.90
C ARG A 34 11.95 12.23 0.51
N ASP A 35 11.43 12.29 -0.71
CA ASP A 35 10.78 13.49 -1.21
C ASP A 35 9.50 13.79 -0.43
N ALA A 36 8.71 12.76 -0.11
CA ALA A 36 7.56 12.90 0.79
C ALA A 36 7.98 13.40 2.19
N PHE A 37 9.08 12.89 2.73
CA PHE A 37 9.60 13.36 4.03
C PHE A 37 10.12 14.78 3.94
N THR A 38 10.83 15.17 2.87
CA THR A 38 11.26 16.56 2.62
C THR A 38 10.06 17.49 2.55
N ASN A 39 8.97 17.08 1.88
CA ASN A 39 7.72 17.85 1.82
C ASN A 39 7.13 18.04 3.22
N LEU A 40 7.07 16.97 4.04
CA LEU A 40 6.60 17.05 5.42
C LEU A 40 7.41 18.07 6.25
N ILE A 41 8.72 18.03 6.14
CA ILE A 41 9.60 18.96 6.88
C ILE A 41 9.41 20.41 6.38
N THR A 42 9.20 20.59 5.09
CA THR A 42 8.90 21.91 4.51
C THR A 42 7.59 22.46 5.03
N GLU A 43 6.52 21.64 5.02
CA GLU A 43 5.22 22.01 5.59
C GLU A 43 5.31 22.35 7.10
N ALA A 44 6.10 21.59 7.87
CA ALA A 44 6.32 21.86 9.29
C ALA A 44 6.98 23.23 9.54
N ILE A 45 7.83 23.68 8.61
CA ILE A 45 8.50 24.98 8.68
C ILE A 45 7.57 26.11 8.23
N GLU A 46 6.79 25.88 7.16
CA GLU A 46 5.89 26.88 6.56
C GLU A 46 4.61 27.08 7.40
N GLN A 47 4.13 26.03 8.04
CA GLN A 47 3.01 26.08 8.98
C GLN A 47 3.56 25.92 10.40
N PRO A 48 4.00 27.00 11.08
CA PRO A 48 4.74 26.91 12.33
C PRO A 48 4.07 25.96 13.32
N VAL A 49 4.75 24.83 13.60
CA VAL A 49 4.34 23.87 14.61
C VAL A 49 5.26 23.95 15.82
N ASP A 50 4.74 23.66 17.00
CA ASP A 50 5.50 23.72 18.24
C ASP A 50 6.43 22.51 18.41
N PHE A 51 6.04 21.35 17.87
CA PHE A 51 6.84 20.12 17.85
C PHE A 51 6.33 19.11 16.83
N MET A 52 7.11 18.05 16.60
CA MET A 52 6.75 16.91 15.76
C MET A 52 6.87 15.61 16.54
N VAL A 53 5.93 14.67 16.29
CA VAL A 53 5.95 13.30 16.82
C VAL A 53 6.08 12.32 15.66
N ILE A 54 7.03 11.40 15.75
CA ILE A 54 7.20 10.26 14.84
C ILE A 54 6.87 8.99 15.63
N ALA A 55 5.75 8.34 15.30
CA ALA A 55 5.22 7.20 16.05
C ALA A 55 5.65 5.84 15.50
N GLY A 56 6.92 5.70 15.15
CA GLY A 56 7.56 4.44 14.74
C GLY A 56 7.72 4.27 13.25
N ASP A 57 8.51 3.25 12.90
CA ASP A 57 8.87 2.81 11.56
C ASP A 57 9.44 3.94 10.70
N LEU A 58 10.46 4.59 11.26
CA LEU A 58 11.23 5.61 10.55
C LEU A 58 12.07 5.01 9.42
N TYR A 59 12.70 3.85 9.67
CA TYR A 59 13.52 3.11 8.72
C TYR A 59 12.86 1.78 8.32
N ASP A 60 13.30 1.20 7.21
CA ASP A 60 12.87 -0.13 6.81
C ASP A 60 13.93 -1.17 7.25
N GLY A 61 13.58 -2.05 8.19
CA GLY A 61 14.37 -2.97 9.01
C GLY A 61 15.75 -3.38 8.53
N THR A 62 15.87 -4.04 7.38
CA THR A 62 17.13 -4.57 6.85
C THR A 62 17.95 -3.57 6.03
N TRP A 63 17.46 -2.37 5.83
CA TRP A 63 18.14 -1.35 5.04
C TRP A 63 19.39 -0.82 5.75
N LYS A 64 20.56 -0.99 5.13
CA LYS A 64 21.87 -0.71 5.74
C LYS A 64 22.59 0.51 5.14
N ASP A 65 21.90 1.36 4.39
CA ASP A 65 22.55 2.53 3.80
C ASP A 65 22.73 3.65 4.82
N HIS A 66 23.98 3.94 5.18
CA HIS A 66 24.32 5.05 6.06
C HIS A 66 23.85 6.43 5.53
N ASN A 67 23.68 6.57 4.21
CA ASN A 67 23.17 7.79 3.62
C ASN A 67 21.73 8.12 4.05
N THR A 68 20.92 7.10 4.37
CA THR A 68 19.56 7.30 4.90
C THR A 68 19.59 8.02 6.25
N GLY A 69 20.49 7.61 7.13
CA GLY A 69 20.66 8.27 8.43
C GLY A 69 21.19 9.69 8.31
N ILE A 70 22.15 9.92 7.40
CA ILE A 70 22.70 11.25 7.12
C ILE A 70 21.59 12.17 6.56
N TYR A 71 20.76 11.65 5.66
CA TYR A 71 19.62 12.36 5.12
C TYR A 71 18.63 12.75 6.22
N PHE A 72 18.26 11.82 7.11
CA PHE A 72 17.39 12.11 8.25
C PHE A 72 17.98 13.23 9.12
N CYS A 73 19.26 13.12 9.51
CA CYS A 73 19.92 14.15 10.29
C CYS A 73 19.93 15.52 9.61
N LYS A 74 20.09 15.57 8.28
CA LYS A 74 20.01 16.81 7.49
C LYS A 74 18.63 17.45 7.60
N GLU A 75 17.56 16.67 7.45
CA GLU A 75 16.20 17.18 7.56
C GLU A 75 15.86 17.63 9.01
N MET A 76 16.32 16.89 10.03
CA MET A 76 16.21 17.32 11.44
C MET A 76 16.97 18.61 11.71
N GLY A 77 18.10 18.81 11.03
CA GLY A 77 18.86 20.06 11.08
C GLY A 77 18.11 21.27 10.50
N ARG A 78 17.19 21.05 9.54
CA ARG A 78 16.29 22.10 9.05
C ARG A 78 15.29 22.53 10.13
N LEU A 79 14.66 21.57 10.81
CA LEU A 79 13.74 21.82 11.93
C LEU A 79 14.44 22.51 13.11
N LYS A 80 15.69 22.08 13.43
CA LYS A 80 16.51 22.71 14.45
C LYS A 80 16.72 24.21 14.21
N LYS A 81 16.98 24.62 12.97
CA LYS A 81 17.20 26.03 12.61
C LYS A 81 16.00 26.93 12.94
N VAL A 82 14.79 26.36 12.96
CA VAL A 82 13.55 27.09 13.27
C VAL A 82 13.01 26.74 14.67
N GLY A 83 13.77 25.99 15.48
CA GLY A 83 13.45 25.70 16.86
C GLY A 83 12.39 24.61 17.07
N ILE A 84 12.11 23.77 16.08
CA ILE A 84 11.11 22.70 16.18
C ILE A 84 11.77 21.42 16.74
N PRO A 85 11.41 20.96 17.96
CA PRO A 85 11.83 19.67 18.50
C PRO A 85 11.05 18.51 17.90
N VAL A 86 11.70 17.34 17.82
CA VAL A 86 11.15 16.10 17.25
C VAL A 86 11.23 14.98 18.27
N TYR A 87 10.11 14.34 18.55
CA TYR A 87 9.99 13.22 19.47
C TYR A 87 9.76 11.93 18.69
N VAL A 88 10.75 11.02 18.75
CA VAL A 88 10.78 9.80 17.95
C VAL A 88 10.57 8.57 18.83
N LEU A 89 9.56 7.79 18.52
CA LEU A 89 9.38 6.45 19.00
C LEU A 89 9.84 5.48 17.88
N PHE A 90 10.62 4.48 18.23
CA PHE A 90 11.05 3.44 17.30
C PHE A 90 10.07 2.27 17.29
N GLY A 91 9.61 1.89 16.08
CA GLY A 91 8.71 0.77 15.82
C GLY A 91 9.45 -0.56 15.62
N ASN A 92 8.73 -1.55 15.06
CA ASN A 92 9.26 -2.89 14.85
C ASN A 92 10.36 -2.95 13.75
N HIS A 93 10.23 -2.17 12.67
CA HIS A 93 11.27 -2.08 11.65
C HIS A 93 12.54 -1.38 12.15
N ASP A 94 12.40 -0.35 12.98
CA ASP A 94 13.51 0.37 13.57
C ASP A 94 14.30 -0.49 14.56
N ALA A 95 13.63 -1.37 15.31
CA ALA A 95 14.26 -2.27 16.26
C ALA A 95 15.21 -3.28 15.61
N GLU A 96 14.96 -3.67 14.35
CA GLU A 96 15.85 -4.49 13.54
C GLU A 96 17.03 -3.71 12.96
N SER A 97 16.90 -2.39 12.81
CA SER A 97 17.89 -1.55 12.14
C SER A 97 19.15 -1.36 12.97
N GLU A 98 20.31 -1.73 12.42
CA GLU A 98 21.60 -1.41 13.00
C GLU A 98 21.90 0.09 12.99
N MET A 99 21.26 0.87 12.13
CA MET A 99 21.44 2.32 11.99
C MET A 99 20.89 3.08 13.18
N THR A 100 19.73 2.67 13.69
CA THR A 100 19.10 3.24 14.88
C THR A 100 20.04 3.23 16.09
N LYS A 101 20.94 2.22 16.15
CA LYS A 101 21.87 2.01 17.26
C LYS A 101 23.16 2.83 17.17
N LYS A 102 23.54 3.32 16.00
CA LYS A 102 24.87 3.93 15.75
C LYS A 102 24.84 5.40 15.32
N LEU A 103 23.66 5.91 14.93
CA LEU A 103 23.54 7.27 14.43
C LEU A 103 23.50 8.30 15.58
N GLN A 104 24.40 9.28 15.54
CA GLN A 104 24.30 10.46 16.43
C GLN A 104 23.22 11.39 15.89
N LEU A 105 22.10 11.46 16.60
CA LEU A 105 20.98 12.34 16.26
C LEU A 105 21.29 13.79 16.64
N PRO A 106 20.76 14.79 15.91
CA PRO A 106 20.80 16.19 16.31
C PRO A 106 20.13 16.42 17.67
N ASP A 107 20.54 17.45 18.39
CA ASP A 107 20.10 17.75 19.77
C ASP A 107 18.62 18.19 19.88
N ASN A 108 17.96 18.51 18.76
CA ASN A 108 16.51 18.74 18.72
C ASN A 108 15.69 17.46 18.56
N VAL A 109 16.33 16.28 18.49
CA VAL A 109 15.66 14.97 18.36
C VAL A 109 15.73 14.22 19.67
N PHE A 110 14.58 13.91 20.22
CA PHE A 110 14.41 13.18 21.47
C PHE A 110 13.82 11.82 21.21
N THR A 111 14.41 10.74 21.75
CA THR A 111 13.94 9.38 21.51
C THR A 111 13.35 8.76 22.77
N PHE A 112 12.22 8.05 22.62
CA PHE A 112 11.64 7.30 23.72
C PHE A 112 12.50 6.07 24.06
N ASP A 113 12.62 5.78 25.37
CA ASP A 113 13.41 4.65 25.87
C ASP A 113 12.79 3.30 25.42
N THR A 114 13.64 2.31 25.16
CA THR A 114 13.22 0.95 24.75
C THR A 114 12.92 0.03 25.95
N ARG A 115 13.45 0.34 27.14
CA ARG A 115 13.37 -0.52 28.34
C ARG A 115 12.12 -0.26 29.16
N LYS A 116 11.75 1.02 29.30
CA LYS A 116 10.61 1.46 30.12
C LYS A 116 9.90 2.65 29.49
N PRO A 117 8.61 2.81 29.74
CA PRO A 117 7.92 4.03 29.35
C PRO A 117 8.58 5.26 29.95
N CYS A 118 8.73 6.31 29.16
CA CYS A 118 9.25 7.59 29.60
C CYS A 118 8.31 8.73 29.22
N THR A 119 8.47 9.88 29.89
CA THR A 119 7.66 11.07 29.68
C THR A 119 8.54 12.26 29.39
N PHE A 120 8.32 12.92 28.27
CA PHE A 120 8.86 14.26 27.99
C PHE A 120 7.85 15.31 28.42
N ARG A 121 8.26 16.27 29.23
CA ARG A 121 7.42 17.39 29.65
C ARG A 121 7.85 18.64 28.91
N LEU A 122 6.93 19.22 28.18
CA LEU A 122 7.08 20.50 27.49
C LEU A 122 6.37 21.54 28.34
N GLU A 123 7.06 22.04 29.34
CA GLU A 123 6.48 22.88 30.41
C GLU A 123 5.84 24.17 29.84
N ASP A 124 6.54 24.81 28.89
CA ASP A 124 6.04 26.05 28.24
C ASP A 124 4.73 25.84 27.44
N LEU A 125 4.51 24.63 26.94
CA LEU A 125 3.30 24.25 26.19
C LEU A 125 2.27 23.54 27.06
N LYS A 126 2.59 23.22 28.31
CA LYS A 126 1.80 22.35 29.20
C LYS A 126 1.45 20.99 28.56
N VAL A 127 2.44 20.33 27.92
CA VAL A 127 2.26 19.04 27.24
C VAL A 127 3.13 17.98 27.90
N ALA A 128 2.57 16.77 28.06
CA ALA A 128 3.30 15.58 28.45
C ALA A 128 3.19 14.52 27.36
N LEU A 129 4.33 14.12 26.77
CA LEU A 129 4.43 13.06 25.78
C LEU A 129 4.88 11.77 26.47
N HIS A 130 4.07 10.73 26.40
CA HIS A 130 4.34 9.43 26.99
C HIS A 130 4.60 8.41 25.90
N GLY A 131 5.69 7.64 26.00
CA GLY A 131 6.01 6.65 24.97
C GLY A 131 7.02 5.61 25.44
N ARG A 132 7.08 4.51 24.70
CA ARG A 132 8.10 3.48 24.83
C ARG A 132 8.41 2.92 23.45
N SER A 133 9.66 3.02 23.00
CA SER A 133 10.15 2.42 21.77
C SER A 133 10.21 0.89 21.85
N PHE A 134 10.10 0.21 20.73
CA PHE A 134 10.32 -1.23 20.65
C PHE A 134 11.78 -1.56 20.93
N LYS A 135 12.00 -2.61 21.72
CA LYS A 135 13.34 -3.15 21.97
C LYS A 135 13.71 -4.20 20.93
N GLU A 136 12.73 -4.97 20.52
CA GLU A 136 12.83 -6.09 19.58
C GLU A 136 11.68 -6.02 18.58
N LYS A 137 11.86 -6.58 17.38
CA LYS A 137 10.84 -6.57 16.34
C LYS A 137 9.52 -7.19 16.81
N GLU A 138 9.61 -8.37 17.41
CA GLU A 138 8.45 -9.14 17.88
C GLU A 138 8.06 -8.74 19.30
N THR A 139 7.50 -7.56 19.47
CA THR A 139 6.94 -7.11 20.76
C THR A 139 5.47 -7.54 20.83
N LEU A 140 5.17 -8.61 21.58
CA LEU A 140 3.81 -9.17 21.73
C LEU A 140 3.12 -8.67 23.01
N GLU A 141 3.81 -7.97 23.89
CA GLU A 141 3.23 -7.39 25.12
C GLU A 141 2.40 -6.15 24.81
N ASN A 142 1.33 -5.94 25.58
CA ASN A 142 0.58 -4.68 25.56
C ASN A 142 1.41 -3.57 26.21
N LEU A 143 2.08 -2.74 25.39
CA LEU A 143 2.92 -1.64 25.88
C LEU A 143 2.10 -0.53 26.55
N ALA A 144 0.88 -0.27 26.06
CA ALA A 144 0.02 0.81 26.58
C ALA A 144 -0.33 0.63 28.05
N SER A 145 -0.50 -0.62 28.50
CA SER A 145 -0.80 -0.95 29.89
C SER A 145 0.25 -0.40 30.87
N GLY A 146 1.52 -0.44 30.47
CA GLY A 146 2.67 0.03 31.26
C GLY A 146 2.90 1.55 31.26
N TYR A 147 2.14 2.34 30.46
CA TYR A 147 2.33 3.79 30.42
C TYR A 147 1.90 4.45 31.73
N PRO A 148 2.55 5.58 32.11
CA PRO A 148 2.27 6.25 33.38
C PRO A 148 0.84 6.83 33.44
N ALA A 149 0.41 7.23 34.63
CA ALA A 149 -0.81 8.03 34.78
C ALA A 149 -0.64 9.41 34.10
N PRO A 150 -1.74 10.06 33.67
CA PRO A 150 -1.69 11.40 33.13
C PRO A 150 -1.02 12.39 34.09
N VAL A 151 -0.23 13.30 33.53
CA VAL A 151 0.34 14.42 34.31
C VAL A 151 -0.75 15.47 34.52
N PRO A 152 -1.10 15.77 35.78
CA PRO A 152 -2.16 16.75 36.04
C PRO A 152 -1.83 18.14 35.48
N GLY A 153 -2.81 18.82 34.89
CA GLY A 153 -2.66 20.17 34.35
C GLY A 153 -1.87 20.26 33.04
N MET A 154 -1.59 19.12 32.41
CA MET A 154 -0.96 19.07 31.10
C MET A 154 -1.85 18.34 30.10
N LEU A 155 -1.74 18.70 28.83
CA LEU A 155 -2.26 17.89 27.73
C LEU A 155 -1.40 16.62 27.61
N ASN A 156 -2.00 15.46 27.87
CA ASN A 156 -1.29 14.18 27.85
C ASN A 156 -1.46 13.51 26.49
N ILE A 157 -0.36 13.18 25.84
CA ILE A 157 -0.29 12.53 24.53
C ILE A 157 0.46 11.21 24.71
N GLY A 158 -0.21 10.10 24.38
CA GLY A 158 0.43 8.79 24.27
C GLY A 158 0.99 8.60 22.86
N VAL A 159 2.25 8.20 22.77
CA VAL A 159 2.90 7.83 21.50
C VAL A 159 3.13 6.33 21.51
N LEU A 160 2.58 5.60 20.55
CA LEU A 160 2.59 4.13 20.57
C LEU A 160 2.62 3.56 19.14
N HIS A 161 3.49 2.61 18.89
CA HIS A 161 3.48 1.82 17.68
C HIS A 161 2.78 0.49 17.97
N THR A 162 1.62 0.22 17.33
CA THR A 162 0.72 -0.87 17.75
C THR A 162 -0.15 -1.38 16.60
N ALA A 163 -0.38 -2.69 16.58
CA ALA A 163 -1.52 -3.27 15.88
C ALA A 163 -2.74 -3.20 16.81
N LEU A 164 -3.59 -2.20 16.64
CA LEU A 164 -4.82 -2.09 17.40
C LEU A 164 -5.71 -3.32 17.17
N GLU A 165 -6.37 -3.82 18.21
CA GLU A 165 -7.26 -4.98 18.11
C GLU A 165 -8.33 -4.80 17.02
N GLY A 166 -8.59 -5.88 16.26
CA GLY A 166 -9.51 -5.86 15.13
C GLY A 166 -8.87 -5.56 13.77
N ASN A 167 -7.59 -5.22 13.72
CA ASN A 167 -6.88 -4.99 12.46
C ASN A 167 -6.17 -6.26 11.97
N SER A 168 -6.92 -7.23 11.45
CA SER A 168 -6.43 -8.54 11.01
C SER A 168 -5.49 -8.50 9.79
N ALA A 169 -5.35 -7.33 9.15
CA ALA A 169 -4.49 -7.16 7.97
C ALA A 169 -3.01 -6.98 8.31
N HIS A 170 -2.68 -6.71 9.58
CA HIS A 170 -1.32 -6.46 10.05
C HIS A 170 -0.86 -7.50 11.07
N ALA A 171 0.46 -7.70 11.17
CA ALA A 171 1.04 -8.54 12.21
C ALA A 171 0.73 -7.97 13.60
N THR A 172 0.40 -8.83 14.55
CA THR A 172 -0.03 -8.42 15.89
C THR A 172 1.19 -8.00 16.74
N TYR A 173 1.57 -6.73 16.64
CA TYR A 173 2.63 -6.13 17.46
C TYR A 173 2.03 -5.19 18.50
N ALA A 174 2.55 -5.27 19.75
CA ALA A 174 2.12 -4.47 20.90
C ALA A 174 0.59 -4.29 20.97
N PRO A 175 -0.21 -5.37 20.94
CA PRO A 175 -1.65 -5.29 20.82
C PRO A 175 -2.28 -4.55 22.00
N CYS A 176 -3.25 -3.69 21.71
CA CYS A 176 -4.10 -3.03 22.70
C CYS A 176 -5.49 -2.76 22.10
N SER A 177 -6.47 -2.54 22.95
CA SER A 177 -7.82 -2.17 22.53
C SER A 177 -8.05 -0.65 22.59
N LEU A 178 -9.04 -0.16 21.87
CA LEU A 178 -9.48 1.24 21.96
C LEU A 178 -9.93 1.60 23.37
N ASP A 179 -10.66 0.68 24.04
CA ASP A 179 -11.15 0.89 25.39
C ASP A 179 -10.00 1.07 26.40
N GLU A 180 -8.92 0.30 26.26
CA GLU A 180 -7.72 0.47 27.08
C GLU A 180 -7.05 1.82 26.88
N LEU A 181 -6.98 2.29 25.62
CA LEU A 181 -6.43 3.60 25.30
C LEU A 181 -7.30 4.73 25.88
N HIS A 182 -8.62 4.64 25.74
CA HIS A 182 -9.56 5.60 26.33
C HIS A 182 -9.51 5.61 27.86
N ALA A 183 -9.43 4.43 28.48
CA ALA A 183 -9.37 4.28 29.94
C ALA A 183 -8.10 4.86 30.56
N LYS A 184 -7.03 5.07 29.77
CA LYS A 184 -5.77 5.63 30.25
C LYS A 184 -5.89 7.11 30.68
N GLY A 185 -6.87 7.82 30.15
CA GLY A 185 -7.14 9.23 30.49
C GLY A 185 -6.20 10.21 29.79
N TYR A 186 -5.56 9.83 28.69
CA TYR A 186 -4.83 10.75 27.81
C TYR A 186 -5.79 11.47 26.88
N HIS A 187 -5.39 12.65 26.40
CA HIS A 187 -6.22 13.47 25.50
C HIS A 187 -6.06 13.01 24.05
N TYR A 188 -4.87 12.54 23.69
CA TYR A 188 -4.53 12.13 22.32
C TYR A 188 -3.63 10.91 22.31
N TRP A 189 -3.84 10.01 21.35
CA TRP A 189 -2.95 8.90 21.07
C TRP A 189 -2.39 9.03 19.66
N ALA A 190 -1.09 9.24 19.57
CA ALA A 190 -0.32 9.24 18.34
C ALA A 190 0.14 7.80 18.06
N LEU A 191 -0.59 7.11 17.19
CA LEU A 191 -0.33 5.72 16.83
C LEU A 191 0.47 5.59 15.52
N GLY A 192 1.23 4.51 15.38
CA GLY A 192 1.88 4.05 14.16
C GLY A 192 1.73 2.55 13.98
N HIS A 193 2.14 2.00 12.84
CA HIS A 193 2.05 0.62 12.35
C HIS A 193 1.00 0.41 11.26
N VAL A 194 -0.13 1.08 11.31
CA VAL A 194 -1.19 0.96 10.30
C VAL A 194 -1.00 2.04 9.25
N HIS A 195 -0.77 1.62 8.00
CA HIS A 195 -0.46 2.52 6.90
C HIS A 195 -1.69 3.27 6.36
N GLU A 196 -2.90 2.97 6.86
CA GLU A 196 -4.12 3.70 6.52
C GLU A 196 -4.44 4.75 7.58
N TYR A 197 -4.89 5.93 7.12
CA TYR A 197 -5.41 6.95 8.03
C TYR A 197 -6.67 6.48 8.72
N GLN A 198 -6.66 6.50 10.06
CA GLN A 198 -7.82 6.17 10.88
C GLN A 198 -7.89 7.10 12.09
N ILE A 199 -9.10 7.46 12.49
CA ILE A 199 -9.35 8.30 13.65
C ILE A 199 -10.55 7.77 14.42
N TRP A 200 -10.43 7.76 15.75
CA TRP A 200 -11.52 7.49 16.68
C TRP A 200 -11.60 8.60 17.70
N GLU A 201 -12.79 9.14 17.85
CA GLU A 201 -13.12 10.16 18.82
C GLU A 201 -13.85 9.52 20.00
N GLY A 202 -13.54 9.95 21.24
CA GLY A 202 -14.13 9.41 22.47
C GLY A 202 -13.60 10.12 23.69
N ALA A 203 -13.36 9.39 24.78
CA ALA A 203 -12.71 9.94 25.96
C ALA A 203 -11.28 10.44 25.67
N SER A 204 -10.67 9.95 24.63
CA SER A 204 -9.44 10.46 24.01
C SER A 204 -9.59 10.41 22.49
N THR A 205 -8.81 11.21 21.78
CA THR A 205 -8.70 11.10 20.31
C THR A 205 -7.56 10.16 19.96
N VAL A 206 -7.85 9.11 19.19
CA VAL A 206 -6.90 8.07 18.79
C VAL A 206 -6.69 8.14 17.29
N VAL A 207 -5.45 8.27 16.80
CA VAL A 207 -5.17 8.51 15.38
C VAL A 207 -4.02 7.62 14.88
N PHE A 208 -4.25 6.95 13.76
CA PHE A 208 -3.20 6.50 12.85
C PHE A 208 -3.08 7.52 11.71
N PRO A 209 -1.95 8.15 11.48
CA PRO A 209 -1.78 9.11 10.37
C PRO A 209 -1.67 8.40 9.02
N GLY A 210 -1.38 7.10 9.01
CA GLY A 210 -0.96 6.34 7.86
C GLY A 210 0.53 6.55 7.53
N ASN A 211 0.98 5.97 6.42
CA ASN A 211 2.34 6.18 5.93
C ASN A 211 2.46 7.48 5.10
N LEU A 212 3.69 8.01 4.99
CA LEU A 212 3.93 9.25 4.24
C LEU A 212 3.81 9.06 2.72
N GLN A 213 4.20 7.88 2.23
CA GLN A 213 4.24 7.56 0.81
C GLN A 213 3.73 6.13 0.61
N GLY A 214 2.73 5.95 -0.25
CA GLY A 214 2.31 4.61 -0.67
C GLY A 214 3.45 3.91 -1.43
N ARG A 215 3.77 2.69 -1.04
CA ARG A 215 4.92 1.92 -1.57
C ARG A 215 4.51 0.87 -2.60
N HIS A 216 3.24 0.53 -2.66
CA HIS A 216 2.68 -0.45 -3.59
C HIS A 216 1.17 -0.26 -3.78
N ILE A 217 0.60 -0.97 -4.76
CA ILE A 217 -0.80 -0.86 -5.17
C ILE A 217 -1.85 -1.14 -4.08
N ARG A 218 -1.49 -1.77 -2.97
CA ARG A 218 -2.41 -1.96 -1.83
C ARG A 218 -2.53 -0.71 -0.96
N GLU A 219 -1.64 0.25 -1.13
CA GLU A 219 -1.59 1.51 -0.40
C GLU A 219 -2.10 2.66 -1.29
N THR A 220 -3.35 2.58 -1.73
CA THR A 220 -3.97 3.53 -2.66
C THR A 220 -4.32 4.87 -2.01
N GLY A 221 -4.52 5.90 -2.84
CA GLY A 221 -4.98 7.21 -2.43
C GLY A 221 -3.90 8.12 -1.85
N PRO A 222 -4.28 9.30 -1.34
CA PRO A 222 -3.36 10.30 -0.81
C PRO A 222 -2.78 9.87 0.54
N ARG A 223 -1.47 10.10 0.72
CA ARG A 223 -0.70 9.72 1.91
C ARG A 223 -0.05 10.93 2.56
N GLY A 224 0.28 10.82 3.84
CA GLY A 224 0.90 11.92 4.55
C GLY A 224 0.87 11.79 6.08
N ALA A 225 0.69 12.93 6.74
CA ALA A 225 0.68 13.07 8.19
C ALA A 225 -0.60 13.76 8.66
N VAL A 226 -0.69 14.09 9.94
CA VAL A 226 -1.73 14.96 10.47
C VAL A 226 -1.12 16.15 11.20
N ILE A 227 -1.75 17.31 11.06
CA ILE A 227 -1.52 18.48 11.92
C ILE A 227 -2.62 18.51 12.95
N VAL A 228 -2.24 18.54 14.21
CA VAL A 228 -3.15 18.60 15.34
C VAL A 228 -3.06 19.96 15.98
N THR A 229 -4.20 20.60 16.17
CA THR A 229 -4.33 21.85 16.93
C THR A 229 -5.00 21.55 18.26
N ALA A 230 -4.40 22.03 19.33
CA ALA A 230 -4.92 21.83 20.69
C ALA A 230 -4.76 23.11 21.54
N ASP A 231 -5.55 23.22 22.58
CA ASP A 231 -5.47 24.26 23.60
C ASP A 231 -5.60 23.67 25.02
N GLU A 232 -5.92 24.49 26.01
CA GLU A 232 -6.09 24.05 27.40
C GLU A 232 -7.34 23.16 27.59
N GLU A 233 -8.32 23.21 26.67
CA GLU A 233 -9.54 22.42 26.74
C GLU A 233 -9.38 21.05 26.06
N GLY A 234 -8.33 20.86 25.24
CA GLY A 234 -8.00 19.59 24.58
C GLY A 234 -7.71 19.73 23.09
N ILE A 235 -7.99 18.66 22.33
CA ILE A 235 -7.80 18.63 20.88
C ILE A 235 -8.93 19.41 20.22
N GLN A 236 -8.58 20.41 19.39
CA GLN A 236 -9.52 21.31 18.73
C GLN A 236 -9.74 20.97 17.26
N ASP A 237 -8.66 20.54 16.55
CA ASP A 237 -8.73 20.26 15.12
C ASP A 237 -7.66 19.27 14.71
N ILE A 238 -7.99 18.43 13.76
CA ILE A 238 -7.06 17.46 13.14
C ILE A 238 -7.21 17.53 11.64
N LYS A 239 -6.16 17.99 10.97
CA LYS A 239 -6.11 18.11 9.51
C LYS A 239 -5.13 17.12 8.92
N ARG A 240 -5.55 16.41 7.87
CA ARG A 240 -4.63 15.61 7.05
C ARG A 240 -3.72 16.53 6.26
N LEU A 241 -2.44 16.20 6.27
CA LEU A 241 -1.39 16.86 5.53
C LEU A 241 -0.86 15.88 4.47
N PHE A 242 -1.21 16.12 3.21
CA PHE A 242 -0.79 15.26 2.11
C PHE A 242 0.57 15.70 1.59
N VAL A 243 1.55 14.81 1.65
CA VAL A 243 2.95 15.08 1.30
C VAL A 243 3.52 14.07 0.31
N ASP A 244 2.71 13.11 -0.09
CA ASP A 244 3.03 12.08 -1.07
C ASP A 244 3.43 12.68 -2.43
N VAL A 245 4.36 12.03 -3.14
CA VAL A 245 4.84 12.46 -4.45
C VAL A 245 4.40 11.53 -5.57
N LEU A 246 3.83 10.39 -5.22
CA LEU A 246 3.24 9.40 -6.12
C LEU A 246 2.03 8.78 -5.46
N ARG A 247 0.92 8.65 -6.17
CA ARG A 247 -0.31 7.99 -5.71
C ARG A 247 -0.58 6.70 -6.45
N TRP A 248 -0.99 5.69 -5.70
CA TRP A 248 -1.46 4.45 -6.28
C TRP A 248 -2.98 4.49 -6.44
N ALA A 249 -3.48 3.92 -7.54
CA ALA A 249 -4.92 3.80 -7.79
C ALA A 249 -5.25 2.45 -8.41
N SER A 250 -6.37 1.86 -7.99
CA SER A 250 -6.99 0.71 -8.64
C SER A 250 -8.18 1.19 -9.44
N LEU A 251 -8.19 0.95 -10.73
CA LEU A 251 -9.23 1.37 -11.65
C LEU A 251 -9.95 0.13 -12.18
N GLU A 252 -11.17 -0.08 -11.73
CA GLU A 252 -12.04 -1.13 -12.26
C GLU A 252 -12.79 -0.60 -13.49
N VAL A 253 -12.77 -1.38 -14.57
CA VAL A 253 -13.40 -1.06 -15.84
C VAL A 253 -14.34 -2.20 -16.22
N ASP A 254 -15.63 -1.91 -16.22
CA ASP A 254 -16.65 -2.86 -16.68
C ASP A 254 -16.68 -2.94 -18.22
N ALA A 255 -16.38 -4.12 -18.73
CA ALA A 255 -16.34 -4.42 -20.16
C ALA A 255 -17.60 -5.18 -20.65
N SER A 256 -18.66 -5.28 -19.85
CA SER A 256 -19.84 -6.10 -20.16
C SER A 256 -20.51 -5.75 -21.49
N GLU A 257 -20.49 -4.48 -21.88
CA GLU A 257 -21.08 -4.01 -23.15
C GLU A 257 -20.09 -4.10 -24.32
N CYS A 258 -18.82 -4.45 -24.09
CA CYS A 258 -17.79 -4.52 -25.12
C CYS A 258 -17.85 -5.87 -25.87
N LYS A 259 -17.64 -5.81 -27.19
CA LYS A 259 -17.60 -6.99 -28.04
C LYS A 259 -16.24 -7.28 -28.67
N THR A 260 -15.37 -6.28 -28.65
CA THR A 260 -14.03 -6.33 -29.25
C THR A 260 -12.98 -5.74 -28.32
N LEU A 261 -11.70 -6.10 -28.54
CA LEU A 261 -10.56 -5.52 -27.86
C LEU A 261 -10.54 -3.98 -27.97
N SER A 262 -10.81 -3.45 -29.17
CA SER A 262 -10.79 -2.00 -29.41
C SER A 262 -11.84 -1.25 -28.59
N GLU A 263 -13.04 -1.83 -28.40
CA GLU A 263 -14.07 -1.25 -27.54
C GLU A 263 -13.64 -1.25 -26.07
N VAL A 264 -13.02 -2.33 -25.59
CA VAL A 264 -12.47 -2.40 -24.24
C VAL A 264 -11.39 -1.33 -24.02
N VAL A 265 -10.45 -1.18 -24.96
CA VAL A 265 -9.42 -0.15 -24.91
C VAL A 265 -10.04 1.26 -24.88
N ALA A 266 -11.09 1.50 -25.65
CA ALA A 266 -11.78 2.80 -25.65
C ALA A 266 -12.46 3.11 -24.31
N VAL A 267 -13.05 2.12 -23.64
CA VAL A 267 -13.65 2.27 -22.31
C VAL A 267 -12.56 2.52 -21.26
N ILE A 268 -11.46 1.78 -21.33
CA ILE A 268 -10.28 2.02 -20.46
C ILE A 268 -9.77 3.45 -20.64
N GLY A 269 -9.62 3.93 -21.87
CA GLY A 269 -9.17 5.30 -22.14
C GLY A 269 -10.06 6.36 -21.49
N LYS A 270 -11.38 6.22 -21.59
CA LYS A 270 -12.33 7.12 -20.92
C LYS A 270 -12.21 7.07 -19.40
N ALA A 271 -12.04 5.89 -18.83
CA ALA A 271 -11.90 5.71 -17.38
C ALA A 271 -10.59 6.33 -16.85
N LEU A 272 -9.48 6.15 -17.57
CA LEU A 272 -8.18 6.77 -17.26
C LEU A 272 -8.26 8.30 -17.37
N ASP A 273 -8.86 8.85 -18.41
CA ASP A 273 -9.08 10.29 -18.58
C ASP A 273 -9.92 10.87 -17.44
N GLY A 274 -10.97 10.15 -17.04
CA GLY A 274 -11.79 10.50 -15.87
C GLY A 274 -10.98 10.53 -14.59
N LEU A 275 -10.11 9.52 -14.35
CA LEU A 275 -9.25 9.46 -13.18
C LEU A 275 -8.29 10.65 -13.12
N VAL A 276 -7.64 10.98 -14.25
CA VAL A 276 -6.70 12.12 -14.33
C VAL A 276 -7.42 13.46 -14.13
N LYS A 277 -8.60 13.66 -14.71
CA LYS A 277 -9.39 14.89 -14.56
C LYS A 277 -9.92 15.09 -13.15
N ASN A 278 -10.32 14.01 -12.47
CA ASN A 278 -10.83 14.05 -11.11
C ASN A 278 -9.70 14.17 -10.07
N SER A 279 -8.45 13.92 -10.45
CA SER A 279 -7.31 14.19 -9.61
C SER A 279 -7.06 15.70 -9.56
N SER A 280 -7.43 16.33 -8.45
CA SER A 280 -7.18 17.75 -8.18
C SER A 280 -5.71 18.10 -7.98
N SER A 281 -4.84 17.10 -7.95
CA SER A 281 -3.41 17.20 -7.66
C SER A 281 -2.57 17.01 -8.93
N ALA A 282 -1.46 17.75 -9.03
CA ALA A 282 -0.42 17.53 -10.04
C ALA A 282 0.44 16.27 -9.75
N ILE A 283 0.16 15.56 -8.67
CA ILE A 283 0.91 14.36 -8.24
C ILE A 283 0.64 13.22 -9.23
N PRO A 284 1.68 12.57 -9.74
CA PRO A 284 1.57 11.40 -10.61
C PRO A 284 0.78 10.24 -9.99
N ILE A 285 0.10 9.47 -10.84
CA ILE A 285 -0.73 8.34 -10.43
C ILE A 285 -0.19 7.06 -11.07
N ALA A 286 0.11 6.06 -10.24
CA ALA A 286 0.40 4.70 -10.68
C ALA A 286 -0.88 3.87 -10.62
N VAL A 287 -1.35 3.39 -11.77
CA VAL A 287 -2.68 2.77 -11.91
C VAL A 287 -2.57 1.28 -12.21
N ARG A 288 -3.31 0.47 -11.45
CA ARG A 288 -3.68 -0.88 -11.86
C ARG A 288 -5.05 -0.83 -12.51
N VAL A 289 -5.13 -1.22 -13.78
CA VAL A 289 -6.39 -1.38 -14.51
C VAL A 289 -6.87 -2.81 -14.31
N ILE A 290 -8.10 -2.98 -13.83
CA ILE A 290 -8.77 -4.27 -13.65
C ILE A 290 -9.99 -4.27 -14.54
N ILE A 291 -9.99 -5.13 -15.55
CA ILE A 291 -11.10 -5.26 -16.51
C ILE A 291 -12.03 -6.34 -15.96
N THR A 292 -13.28 -5.99 -15.74
CA THR A 292 -14.30 -6.86 -15.14
C THR A 292 -15.50 -7.03 -16.06
N GLY A 293 -16.46 -7.87 -15.68
CA GLY A 293 -17.72 -8.07 -16.36
C GLY A 293 -17.78 -9.32 -17.25
N LYS A 294 -19.00 -9.65 -17.68
CA LYS A 294 -19.26 -10.71 -18.67
C LYS A 294 -19.26 -10.08 -20.06
N THR A 295 -18.30 -10.44 -20.90
CA THR A 295 -18.10 -9.78 -22.20
C THR A 295 -17.85 -10.76 -23.33
N ALA A 296 -18.35 -10.44 -24.52
CA ALA A 296 -18.03 -11.17 -25.74
C ALA A 296 -16.55 -11.01 -26.15
N ALA A 297 -15.88 -9.94 -25.71
CA ALA A 297 -14.46 -9.73 -25.95
C ALA A 297 -13.56 -10.63 -25.07
N HIS A 298 -14.10 -11.44 -24.15
CA HIS A 298 -13.33 -12.23 -23.18
C HIS A 298 -12.21 -13.05 -23.83
N GLY A 299 -12.51 -13.79 -24.91
CA GLY A 299 -11.50 -14.58 -25.61
C GLY A 299 -10.36 -13.74 -26.22
N ASP A 300 -10.69 -12.57 -26.79
CA ASP A 300 -9.71 -11.64 -27.34
C ASP A 300 -8.80 -11.09 -26.26
N LEU A 301 -9.35 -10.77 -25.08
CA LEU A 301 -8.60 -10.24 -23.96
C LEU A 301 -7.56 -11.24 -23.43
N PHE A 302 -7.85 -12.53 -23.43
CA PHE A 302 -6.90 -13.59 -23.06
C PHE A 302 -5.90 -13.91 -24.16
N GLY A 303 -6.32 -13.93 -25.43
CA GLY A 303 -5.44 -14.24 -26.55
C GLY A 303 -4.48 -13.11 -26.94
N LEU A 304 -4.81 -11.87 -26.59
CA LEU A 304 -4.11 -10.65 -27.02
C LEU A 304 -3.62 -9.80 -25.83
N GLU A 305 -3.28 -10.41 -24.70
CA GLU A 305 -2.86 -9.69 -23.49
C GLU A 305 -1.70 -8.71 -23.73
N SER A 306 -0.72 -9.11 -24.55
CA SER A 306 0.42 -8.25 -24.88
C SER A 306 -0.01 -7.03 -25.68
N GLN A 307 -0.95 -7.19 -26.62
CA GLN A 307 -1.49 -6.09 -27.41
C GLN A 307 -2.33 -5.16 -26.53
N LEU A 308 -3.26 -5.71 -25.74
CA LEU A 308 -4.06 -4.95 -24.78
C LEU A 308 -3.19 -4.07 -23.89
N ARG A 309 -2.12 -4.66 -23.33
CA ARG A 309 -1.17 -3.93 -22.49
C ARG A 309 -0.48 -2.82 -23.26
N ALA A 310 -0.01 -3.08 -24.48
CA ALA A 310 0.66 -2.07 -25.29
C ALA A 310 -0.28 -0.90 -25.63
N GLU A 311 -1.54 -1.17 -25.96
CA GLU A 311 -2.53 -0.14 -26.25
C GLU A 311 -2.87 0.70 -25.00
N VAL A 312 -3.02 0.07 -23.83
CA VAL A 312 -3.26 0.80 -22.57
C VAL A 312 -2.03 1.66 -22.17
N LEU A 313 -0.83 1.16 -22.38
CA LEU A 313 0.40 1.96 -22.19
C LEU A 313 0.44 3.15 -23.15
N ALA A 314 0.10 2.97 -24.42
CA ALA A 314 0.04 4.07 -25.40
C ALA A 314 -0.98 5.15 -24.98
N LEU A 315 -2.13 4.76 -24.42
CA LEU A 315 -3.10 5.71 -23.86
C LEU A 315 -2.51 6.53 -22.70
N SER A 316 -1.79 5.88 -21.77
CA SER A 316 -1.19 6.58 -20.62
C SER A 316 -0.12 7.59 -21.07
N VAL A 317 0.71 7.23 -22.04
CA VAL A 317 1.72 8.14 -22.63
C VAL A 317 1.05 9.34 -23.29
N ALA A 318 -0.05 9.13 -24.03
CA ALA A 318 -0.82 10.21 -24.66
C ALA A 318 -1.46 11.18 -23.64
N MET A 319 -1.76 10.73 -22.43
CA MET A 319 -2.29 11.56 -21.33
C MET A 319 -1.22 12.32 -20.56
N GLY A 320 0.06 12.06 -20.81
CA GLY A 320 1.21 12.66 -20.16
C GLY A 320 2.00 11.62 -19.37
N ALA A 321 3.17 11.26 -19.88
CA ALA A 321 4.05 10.25 -19.30
C ALA A 321 4.52 10.59 -17.88
N GLU A 322 4.48 11.87 -17.49
CA GLU A 322 4.82 12.36 -16.15
C GLU A 322 3.62 12.32 -15.17
N ARG A 323 2.39 12.06 -15.66
CA ARG A 323 1.17 12.16 -14.86
C ARG A 323 0.53 10.81 -14.53
N LEU A 324 0.69 9.83 -15.43
CA LEU A 324 0.00 8.56 -15.34
C LEU A 324 0.91 7.40 -15.75
N TRP A 325 1.10 6.44 -14.86
CA TRP A 325 1.82 5.20 -15.12
C TRP A 325 0.93 3.99 -14.92
N ILE A 326 0.99 3.03 -15.82
CA ILE A 326 0.26 1.78 -15.70
C ILE A 326 1.12 0.77 -14.93
N GLU A 327 0.72 0.47 -13.69
CA GLU A 327 1.39 -0.56 -12.89
C GLU A 327 1.11 -1.94 -13.46
N LYS A 328 -0.17 -2.24 -13.76
CA LYS A 328 -0.56 -3.53 -14.32
C LYS A 328 -1.92 -3.41 -15.01
N VAL A 329 -2.10 -4.17 -16.08
CA VAL A 329 -3.43 -4.47 -16.65
C VAL A 329 -3.79 -5.90 -16.23
N LYS A 330 -4.94 -6.06 -15.56
CA LYS A 330 -5.45 -7.36 -15.11
C LYS A 330 -6.78 -7.65 -15.78
N VAL A 331 -6.88 -8.77 -16.48
CA VAL A 331 -8.14 -9.28 -17.03
C VAL A 331 -8.81 -10.15 -15.95
N ALA A 332 -10.01 -9.74 -15.54
CA ALA A 332 -10.86 -10.43 -14.57
C ALA A 332 -12.30 -10.53 -15.12
N THR A 333 -12.41 -10.67 -16.42
CA THR A 333 -13.69 -10.84 -17.12
C THR A 333 -14.12 -12.31 -17.15
N SER A 334 -15.39 -12.55 -17.50
CA SER A 334 -15.91 -13.88 -17.85
C SER A 334 -16.58 -13.84 -19.23
N ALA A 335 -16.64 -14.99 -19.89
CA ALA A 335 -17.35 -15.12 -21.14
C ALA A 335 -18.85 -14.91 -20.95
N VAL A 336 -19.51 -14.32 -21.94
CA VAL A 336 -20.98 -14.40 -22.07
C VAL A 336 -21.31 -15.85 -22.38
N ASP A 337 -22.31 -16.43 -21.73
CA ASP A 337 -22.78 -17.77 -22.05
C ASP A 337 -23.32 -17.80 -23.51
N GLU A 338 -22.46 -18.09 -24.44
CA GLU A 338 -22.78 -18.18 -25.90
C GLU A 338 -23.49 -19.48 -26.25
N GLY A 339 -24.33 -20.02 -25.37
CA GLY A 339 -25.04 -21.27 -25.59
C GLY A 339 -25.89 -21.33 -26.86
N GLU A 340 -26.18 -20.21 -27.52
CA GLU A 340 -27.03 -20.18 -28.69
C GLU A 340 -26.32 -19.78 -30.02
N THR A 341 -25.25 -19.00 -29.99
CA THR A 341 -24.60 -18.48 -31.21
C THR A 341 -23.54 -19.41 -31.79
N VAL A 342 -22.92 -20.27 -30.98
CA VAL A 342 -21.92 -21.26 -31.45
C VAL A 342 -22.56 -22.46 -32.12
N ARG A 343 -23.84 -22.75 -31.86
CA ARG A 343 -24.62 -23.82 -32.54
C ARG A 343 -24.81 -23.57 -34.04
N ALA A 344 -24.64 -22.37 -34.54
CA ALA A 344 -24.85 -22.01 -35.92
C ALA A 344 -23.66 -22.22 -36.88
N ARG A 345 -22.43 -22.47 -36.33
CA ARG A 345 -21.24 -22.86 -37.13
C ARG A 345 -20.87 -24.31 -36.84
N ALA A 346 -21.82 -25.17 -37.21
CA ALA A 346 -21.86 -26.59 -36.92
C ALA A 346 -20.60 -27.36 -37.33
N ASP A 347 -20.42 -28.45 -36.72
CA ASP A 347 -19.59 -29.64 -36.80
C ASP A 347 -18.20 -29.59 -36.13
N ALA A 348 -17.21 -28.85 -36.60
CA ALA A 348 -15.85 -28.94 -36.07
C ALA A 348 -15.68 -28.19 -34.73
N LEU A 349 -16.35 -27.05 -34.52
CA LEU A 349 -16.30 -26.29 -33.26
C LEU A 349 -17.14 -26.97 -32.16
N SER A 350 -18.23 -27.65 -32.53
CA SER A 350 -19.03 -28.45 -31.60
C SER A 350 -18.23 -29.64 -31.07
N ASP A 351 -17.55 -30.38 -31.96
CA ASP A 351 -16.70 -31.51 -31.58
C ASP A 351 -15.55 -31.08 -30.70
N LEU A 352 -14.95 -29.91 -30.95
CA LEU A 352 -13.89 -29.36 -30.12
C LEU A 352 -14.42 -28.91 -28.75
N GLN A 353 -15.64 -28.34 -28.73
CA GLN A 353 -16.29 -27.94 -27.49
C GLN A 353 -16.60 -29.15 -26.62
N ASP A 354 -17.08 -30.22 -27.21
CA ASP A 354 -17.36 -31.51 -26.56
C ASP A 354 -16.07 -32.16 -26.05
N LEU A 355 -14.99 -32.11 -26.83
CA LEU A 355 -13.65 -32.57 -26.43
C LEU A 355 -13.11 -31.77 -25.25
N LEU A 356 -13.19 -30.45 -25.26
CA LEU A 356 -12.72 -29.59 -24.14
C LEU A 356 -13.60 -29.75 -22.89
N GLN A 357 -14.89 -30.03 -23.05
CA GLN A 357 -15.77 -30.32 -21.94
C GLN A 357 -15.50 -31.73 -21.35
N ALA A 358 -15.23 -32.70 -22.20
CA ALA A 358 -14.83 -34.05 -21.77
C ALA A 358 -13.48 -34.01 -21.04
N ALA A 359 -12.55 -33.17 -21.47
CA ALA A 359 -11.25 -32.98 -20.83
C ALA A 359 -11.34 -32.49 -19.36
N GLU A 360 -12.38 -31.75 -19.00
CA GLU A 360 -12.63 -31.34 -17.61
C GLU A 360 -12.88 -32.55 -16.68
N SER A 361 -13.34 -33.68 -17.24
CA SER A 361 -13.72 -34.88 -16.49
C SER A 361 -12.83 -36.08 -16.81
N ASP A 362 -11.80 -35.91 -17.65
CA ASP A 362 -10.87 -36.95 -18.04
C ASP A 362 -9.66 -37.01 -17.10
N PRO A 363 -9.57 -38.03 -16.22
CA PRO A 363 -8.47 -38.12 -15.25
C PRO A 363 -7.10 -38.32 -15.88
N GLU A 364 -7.04 -38.97 -17.06
CA GLU A 364 -5.80 -39.24 -17.78
C GLU A 364 -5.27 -37.96 -18.44
N PHE A 365 -6.16 -37.20 -19.08
CA PHE A 365 -5.85 -35.87 -19.61
C PHE A 365 -5.37 -34.91 -18.54
N LEU A 366 -6.11 -34.79 -17.43
CA LEU A 366 -5.75 -33.89 -16.32
C LEU A 366 -4.41 -34.25 -15.68
N LYS A 367 -4.11 -35.57 -15.57
CA LYS A 367 -2.82 -36.02 -15.06
C LYS A 367 -1.66 -35.69 -16.01
N ASN A 368 -1.84 -35.94 -17.32
CA ASN A 368 -0.81 -35.61 -18.31
C ASN A 368 -0.56 -34.11 -18.36
N LEU A 369 -1.62 -33.30 -18.33
CA LEU A 369 -1.54 -31.84 -18.25
C LEU A 369 -0.81 -31.38 -16.98
N GLN A 370 -1.08 -32.02 -15.83
CA GLN A 370 -0.38 -31.74 -14.58
C GLN A 370 1.12 -32.01 -14.73
N ASP A 371 1.49 -33.14 -15.27
CA ASP A 371 2.89 -33.55 -15.41
C ASP A 371 3.69 -32.57 -16.31
N GLU A 372 3.09 -32.13 -17.42
CA GLU A 372 3.69 -31.12 -18.31
C GLU A 372 3.83 -29.75 -17.61
N LEU A 373 2.77 -29.28 -16.95
CA LEU A 373 2.78 -28.00 -16.25
C LEU A 373 3.72 -28.00 -15.05
N LEU A 374 3.88 -29.11 -14.32
CA LEU A 374 4.86 -29.25 -13.26
C LEU A 374 6.29 -29.12 -13.78
N GLY A 375 6.56 -29.64 -14.98
CA GLY A 375 7.87 -29.46 -15.64
C GLY A 375 8.22 -27.99 -15.89
N PHE A 376 7.22 -27.14 -16.15
CA PHE A 376 7.36 -25.71 -16.32
C PHE A 376 7.49 -24.99 -14.97
N ILE A 377 6.61 -25.28 -14.02
CA ILE A 377 6.58 -24.62 -12.70
C ILE A 377 7.88 -24.84 -11.92
N ASN A 378 8.45 -26.05 -11.99
CA ASN A 378 9.68 -26.38 -11.30
C ASN A 378 10.91 -25.62 -11.83
N LYS A 379 10.83 -25.02 -13.00
CA LYS A 379 11.85 -24.13 -13.57
C LYS A 379 11.64 -22.67 -13.23
N ALA A 380 10.48 -22.30 -12.68
CA ALA A 380 10.18 -20.92 -12.30
C ALA A 380 10.94 -20.50 -11.02
N PRO A 381 11.31 -19.23 -10.86
CA PRO A 381 11.87 -18.72 -9.60
C PRO A 381 10.97 -19.01 -8.39
N LEU A 382 11.59 -19.26 -7.23
CA LEU A 382 10.87 -19.67 -6.00
C LEU A 382 9.78 -18.68 -5.59
N GLU A 383 10.01 -17.38 -5.80
CA GLU A 383 9.07 -16.30 -5.49
C GLU A 383 7.79 -16.40 -6.33
N LEU A 384 7.91 -16.76 -7.62
CA LEU A 384 6.76 -17.01 -8.48
C LEU A 384 6.01 -18.28 -8.10
N GLN A 385 6.73 -19.29 -7.64
CA GLN A 385 6.12 -20.56 -7.25
C GLN A 385 5.16 -20.42 -6.05
N THR A 386 5.35 -19.42 -5.21
CA THR A 386 4.55 -19.17 -4.01
C THR A 386 3.49 -18.07 -4.19
N SER A 387 3.69 -17.15 -5.14
CA SER A 387 2.83 -15.97 -5.34
C SER A 387 1.74 -16.14 -6.40
N VAL A 388 1.87 -17.13 -7.29
CA VAL A 388 0.89 -17.37 -8.36
C VAL A 388 -0.15 -18.39 -7.91
N PRO A 389 -1.44 -18.02 -7.77
CA PRO A 389 -2.50 -18.90 -7.26
C PRO A 389 -2.64 -20.21 -8.02
N TYR A 390 -2.49 -20.18 -9.35
CA TYR A 390 -2.60 -21.35 -10.23
C TYR A 390 -1.49 -22.38 -10.00
N PHE A 391 -0.31 -21.99 -9.55
CA PHE A 391 0.77 -22.93 -9.25
C PHE A 391 0.43 -23.87 -8.09
N LYS A 392 -0.38 -23.39 -7.14
CA LYS A 392 -0.90 -24.23 -6.05
C LYS A 392 -1.90 -25.26 -6.58
N ALA A 393 -2.83 -24.85 -7.44
CA ALA A 393 -3.82 -25.73 -8.07
C ALA A 393 -3.13 -26.81 -8.93
N ILE A 394 -2.13 -26.45 -9.72
CA ILE A 394 -1.37 -27.40 -10.54
C ILE A 394 -0.62 -28.42 -9.67
N ARG A 395 -0.02 -28.00 -8.57
CA ARG A 395 0.66 -28.93 -7.64
C ARG A 395 -0.29 -29.88 -6.92
N SER A 396 -1.48 -29.40 -6.56
CA SER A 396 -2.49 -30.25 -5.92
C SER A 396 -3.23 -31.17 -6.88
N GLY A 397 -3.08 -30.99 -8.19
CA GLY A 397 -3.80 -31.74 -9.24
C GLY A 397 -5.22 -31.27 -9.45
N ASP A 398 -5.61 -30.12 -8.88
CA ASP A 398 -6.94 -29.53 -9.05
C ASP A 398 -6.92 -28.59 -10.26
N LEU A 399 -7.01 -29.18 -11.46
CA LEU A 399 -6.89 -28.48 -12.74
C LEU A 399 -8.24 -28.21 -13.42
N VAL A 400 -9.34 -28.71 -12.88
CA VAL A 400 -10.67 -28.57 -13.50
C VAL A 400 -11.03 -27.11 -13.72
N GLU A 401 -10.83 -26.27 -12.69
CA GLU A 401 -11.10 -24.83 -12.78
C GLU A 401 -10.19 -24.14 -13.80
N LEU A 402 -8.91 -24.50 -13.84
CA LEU A 402 -7.94 -23.96 -14.80
C LEU A 402 -8.34 -24.30 -16.26
N VAL A 403 -8.72 -25.56 -16.54
CA VAL A 403 -9.19 -25.99 -17.87
C VAL A 403 -10.45 -25.24 -18.26
N ARG A 404 -11.37 -25.04 -17.31
CA ARG A 404 -12.61 -24.30 -17.52
C ARG A 404 -12.36 -22.83 -17.85
N GLU A 405 -11.43 -22.18 -17.15
CA GLU A 405 -11.08 -20.77 -17.42
C GLU A 405 -10.39 -20.57 -18.78
N VAL A 406 -9.55 -21.51 -19.20
CA VAL A 406 -8.81 -21.42 -20.47
C VAL A 406 -9.66 -21.78 -21.69
N ARG A 407 -10.69 -22.59 -21.51
CA ARG A 407 -11.57 -23.09 -22.59
C ARG A 407 -12.14 -22.00 -23.51
N PRO A 408 -12.72 -20.88 -23.01
CA PRO A 408 -13.28 -19.82 -23.87
C PRO A 408 -12.20 -19.14 -24.74
N GLY A 409 -11.00 -18.95 -24.19
CA GLY A 409 -9.87 -18.38 -24.92
C GLY A 409 -9.40 -19.28 -26.08
N LEU A 410 -9.29 -20.59 -25.83
CA LEU A 410 -8.93 -21.57 -26.85
C LEU A 410 -9.95 -21.63 -27.98
N LEU A 411 -11.25 -21.68 -27.64
CA LEU A 411 -12.33 -21.71 -28.63
C LEU A 411 -12.35 -20.44 -29.49
N SER A 412 -12.18 -19.26 -28.86
CA SER A 412 -12.10 -17.99 -29.58
C SER A 412 -10.87 -17.90 -30.50
N HIS A 413 -9.72 -18.40 -30.03
CA HIS A 413 -8.49 -18.39 -30.84
C HIS A 413 -8.60 -19.30 -32.05
N LEU A 414 -9.14 -20.51 -31.90
CA LEU A 414 -9.29 -21.47 -32.96
C LEU A 414 -10.42 -21.09 -33.93
N ALA A 415 -11.45 -20.37 -33.45
CA ALA A 415 -12.51 -19.84 -34.33
C ALA A 415 -12.05 -18.71 -35.26
N LYS A 416 -10.89 -18.08 -34.99
CA LYS A 416 -10.31 -16.97 -35.77
C LYS A 416 -9.19 -17.39 -36.73
N VAL A 417 -8.71 -18.63 -36.64
CA VAL A 417 -7.69 -19.15 -37.57
C VAL A 417 -8.40 -19.63 -38.84
N GLU A 418 -8.65 -18.73 -39.76
CA GLU A 418 -8.80 -18.97 -41.19
C GLU A 418 -7.70 -18.29 -41.97
#